data_1858caeeb92db8116c88b24658693dc5
#
_entry.id   1858caeeb92db8116c88b24658693dc5
#
_cell.length_a   1.000
_cell.length_b   1.000
_cell.length_c   1.000
_cell.angle_alpha   90.00
_cell.angle_beta   90.00
_cell.angle_gamma   90.00
#
_symmetry.space_group_name_H-M   'P 1'
#
loop_
_entity.id
_entity.type
_entity.pdbx_description
1 polymer ?
#
loop_
_entity_poly.entity_id
_entity_poly.type
_entity_poly.pdbx_seq_one_letter_code
_entity_poly.pdbx_strand_id
1 'polypeptide(L)'
;MNSRNNPPMIPGWTHVYSGKVRDLYVPEESRYDAAGLTVSDDAEIRAGSVMVVASDRISAFDKILPTEIPDKGKILTQMSLWWFQQLSHIPNHVISTDVPDSVAGRAMICKSLNMFPVECIVRGYLTGSGLTSYRDTGSIAGIELPGGLVDGSRLETPIFPPTGKAEVGQHDEPVTREELYAEVGHAIGNRLE
;
A
#
# COMPACT_ATOMS: atom_id res chain seq x y z
N MET A 1 -2.30 -28.37 2.74
CA MET A 1 -3.03 -27.09 2.61
C MET A 1 -3.13 -26.48 3.99
N ASN A 2 -2.42 -25.38 4.24
CA ASN A 2 -2.32 -24.78 5.57
C ASN A 2 -3.60 -24.00 5.86
N SER A 3 -4.42 -24.48 6.80
CA SER A 3 -5.69 -23.87 7.22
C SER A 3 -5.55 -22.48 7.88
N ARG A 4 -4.35 -21.96 7.99
CA ARG A 4 -4.02 -20.68 8.63
C ARG A 4 -4.10 -19.45 7.72
N ASN A 5 -4.33 -19.64 6.43
CA ASN A 5 -4.40 -18.53 5.45
C ASN A 5 -5.82 -18.30 4.91
N ASN A 6 -6.83 -18.82 5.58
CA ASN A 6 -8.20 -18.59 5.11
C ASN A 6 -8.71 -17.28 5.74
N PRO A 7 -9.01 -16.25 4.95
CA PRO A 7 -9.55 -15.00 5.47
C PRO A 7 -10.87 -15.28 6.23
N PRO A 8 -11.15 -14.57 7.33
CA PRO A 8 -12.36 -14.81 8.12
C PRO A 8 -13.61 -14.56 7.28
N MET A 9 -14.63 -15.39 7.47
CA MET A 9 -15.96 -15.11 6.94
C MET A 9 -16.59 -13.98 7.76
N ILE A 10 -17.04 -12.93 7.09
CA ILE A 10 -17.63 -11.74 7.70
C ILE A 10 -19.04 -11.57 7.14
N PRO A 11 -20.10 -11.71 7.93
CA PRO A 11 -21.47 -11.56 7.45
C PRO A 11 -21.72 -10.23 6.78
N GLY A 12 -22.36 -10.24 5.60
CA GLY A 12 -22.62 -9.05 4.77
C GLY A 12 -21.45 -8.59 3.91
N TRP A 13 -20.30 -9.32 3.93
CA TRP A 13 -19.09 -8.97 3.20
C TRP A 13 -18.51 -10.18 2.46
N THR A 14 -18.18 -9.97 1.19
CA THR A 14 -17.51 -10.96 0.33
C THR A 14 -16.01 -10.69 0.30
N HIS A 15 -15.21 -11.69 0.63
CA HIS A 15 -13.76 -11.62 0.47
C HIS A 15 -13.38 -11.60 -1.01
N VAL A 16 -12.54 -10.64 -1.43
CA VAL A 16 -12.14 -10.46 -2.83
C VAL A 16 -10.63 -10.57 -3.06
N TYR A 17 -9.81 -10.29 -2.04
CA TYR A 17 -8.36 -10.32 -2.20
C TYR A 17 -7.64 -10.54 -0.88
N SER A 18 -6.56 -11.33 -0.91
CA SER A 18 -5.60 -11.48 0.20
C SER A 18 -4.21 -11.04 -0.25
N GLY A 19 -3.72 -9.96 0.33
CA GLY A 19 -2.33 -9.57 0.23
C GLY A 19 -1.45 -10.27 1.27
N LYS A 20 -0.18 -9.91 1.33
CA LYS A 20 0.79 -10.49 2.30
C LYS A 20 0.32 -10.34 3.75
N VAL A 21 -0.31 -9.21 4.11
CA VAL A 21 -0.68 -8.86 5.49
C VAL A 21 -2.06 -8.21 5.63
N ARG A 22 -2.85 -8.11 4.56
CA ARG A 22 -4.19 -7.52 4.54
C ARG A 22 -5.12 -8.35 3.70
N ASP A 23 -6.39 -8.33 4.08
CA ASP A 23 -7.48 -8.94 3.33
C ASP A 23 -8.49 -7.86 2.95
N LEU A 24 -9.02 -7.94 1.73
CA LEU A 24 -10.00 -6.99 1.21
C LEU A 24 -11.36 -7.66 1.05
N TYR A 25 -12.38 -6.95 1.47
CA TYR A 25 -13.77 -7.38 1.40
C TYR A 25 -14.62 -6.28 0.78
N VAL A 26 -15.67 -6.70 0.08
CA VAL A 26 -16.66 -5.81 -0.51
C VAL A 26 -18.04 -6.16 0.02
N PRO A 27 -19.00 -5.23 0.08
CA PRO A 27 -20.36 -5.56 0.46
C PRO A 27 -20.93 -6.68 -0.43
N GLU A 28 -21.69 -7.63 0.13
CA GLU A 28 -22.28 -8.76 -0.63
C GLU A 28 -23.17 -8.30 -1.80
N GLU A 29 -23.82 -7.16 -1.66
CA GLU A 29 -24.67 -6.57 -2.70
C GLU A 29 -23.88 -5.94 -3.85
N SER A 30 -22.57 -5.80 -3.70
CA SER A 30 -21.70 -5.21 -4.72
C SER A 30 -21.46 -6.19 -5.86
N ARG A 31 -21.63 -5.72 -7.11
CA ARG A 31 -21.30 -6.50 -8.29
C ARG A 31 -19.84 -6.27 -8.66
N TYR A 32 -18.99 -7.22 -8.33
CA TYR A 32 -17.58 -7.26 -8.76
C TYR A 32 -17.40 -8.37 -9.78
N ASP A 33 -16.57 -8.14 -10.79
CA ASP A 33 -16.17 -9.20 -11.69
C ASP A 33 -15.17 -10.18 -11.04
N ALA A 34 -14.90 -11.28 -11.74
CA ALA A 34 -14.00 -12.35 -11.24
C ALA A 34 -12.54 -11.91 -11.02
N ALA A 35 -12.14 -10.73 -11.48
CA ALA A 35 -10.82 -10.14 -11.25
C ALA A 35 -10.79 -9.32 -9.94
N GLY A 36 -11.95 -9.12 -9.27
CA GLY A 36 -12.06 -8.61 -7.89
C GLY A 36 -11.71 -7.15 -7.68
N LEU A 37 -11.24 -6.45 -8.70
CA LEU A 37 -10.75 -5.07 -8.60
C LEU A 37 -11.10 -4.20 -9.81
N THR A 38 -11.60 -4.79 -10.89
CA THR A 38 -12.04 -4.05 -12.07
C THR A 38 -13.53 -3.80 -11.99
N VAL A 39 -13.82 -2.58 -11.82
CA VAL A 39 -15.18 -2.04 -11.78
C VAL A 39 -15.66 -1.85 -13.20
N SER A 40 -16.91 -2.22 -13.48
CA SER A 40 -17.58 -1.84 -14.74
C SER A 40 -17.44 -0.33 -14.99
N ASP A 41 -17.53 0.09 -16.25
CA ASP A 41 -17.37 1.49 -16.67
C ASP A 41 -18.36 2.50 -16.05
N ASP A 42 -19.32 2.02 -15.24
CA ASP A 42 -20.24 2.87 -14.50
C ASP A 42 -19.57 3.57 -13.32
N ALA A 43 -19.50 4.89 -13.38
CA ALA A 43 -18.90 5.75 -12.38
C ALA A 43 -19.51 5.57 -10.96
N GLU A 44 -20.79 5.15 -10.87
CA GLU A 44 -21.47 4.90 -9.61
C GLU A 44 -20.95 3.64 -8.88
N ILE A 45 -20.52 2.63 -9.63
CA ILE A 45 -19.94 1.39 -9.05
C ILE A 45 -18.49 1.63 -8.62
N ARG A 46 -17.78 2.56 -9.26
CA ARG A 46 -16.44 3.02 -8.85
C ARG A 46 -16.43 3.74 -7.49
N ALA A 47 -17.58 4.27 -7.06
CA ALA A 47 -17.78 4.89 -5.76
C ALA A 47 -18.06 3.87 -4.64
N GLY A 48 -17.87 2.58 -4.89
CA GLY A 48 -18.06 1.53 -3.90
C GLY A 48 -17.12 1.66 -2.70
N SER A 49 -17.46 0.98 -1.63
CA SER A 49 -16.61 0.86 -0.45
C SER A 49 -15.90 -0.49 -0.43
N VAL A 50 -14.71 -0.51 0.15
CA VAL A 50 -13.93 -1.71 0.44
C VAL A 50 -13.59 -1.74 1.91
N MET A 51 -13.78 -2.87 2.57
CA MET A 51 -13.29 -3.06 3.92
C MET A 51 -11.89 -3.66 3.87
N VAL A 52 -10.95 -2.96 4.48
CA VAL A 52 -9.55 -3.38 4.60
C VAL A 52 -9.34 -3.97 5.98
N VAL A 53 -9.02 -5.26 6.04
CA VAL A 53 -8.77 -5.98 7.29
C VAL A 53 -7.28 -6.26 7.43
N ALA A 54 -6.65 -5.69 8.44
CA ALA A 54 -5.26 -5.97 8.76
C ALA A 54 -5.14 -7.29 9.52
N SER A 55 -4.33 -8.21 9.01
CA SER A 55 -4.06 -9.50 9.64
C SER A 55 -2.85 -9.43 10.58
N ASP A 56 -2.71 -10.47 11.39
CA ASP A 56 -1.54 -10.66 12.26
C ASP A 56 -0.37 -11.34 11.52
N ARG A 57 -0.56 -11.65 10.23
CA ARG A 57 0.49 -12.21 9.36
C ARG A 57 1.68 -11.25 9.27
N ILE A 58 2.87 -11.81 9.19
CA ILE A 58 4.11 -11.08 8.92
C ILE A 58 4.74 -11.61 7.64
N SER A 59 5.30 -10.72 6.84
CA SER A 59 6.03 -11.06 5.63
C SER A 59 7.46 -10.54 5.73
N ALA A 60 8.41 -11.38 5.31
CA ALA A 60 9.81 -11.02 5.15
C ALA A 60 10.34 -11.63 3.85
N PHE A 61 11.13 -10.85 3.08
CA PHE A 61 11.66 -11.26 1.77
C PHE A 61 10.55 -11.82 0.85
N ASP A 62 9.42 -11.11 0.78
CA ASP A 62 8.22 -11.44 0.00
C ASP A 62 7.53 -12.77 0.36
N LYS A 63 7.95 -13.42 1.45
CA LYS A 63 7.34 -14.65 1.97
C LYS A 63 6.53 -14.38 3.22
N ILE A 64 5.33 -14.93 3.28
CA ILE A 64 4.51 -14.91 4.50
C ILE A 64 5.11 -15.95 5.46
N LEU A 65 5.46 -15.48 6.64
CA LEU A 65 6.01 -16.36 7.69
C LEU A 65 4.89 -17.22 8.32
N PRO A 66 5.22 -18.43 8.80
CA PRO A 66 4.23 -19.34 9.36
C PRO A 66 3.69 -18.90 10.73
N THR A 67 4.40 -17.98 11.41
CA THR A 67 4.03 -17.47 12.74
C THR A 67 3.42 -16.09 12.60
N GLU A 68 2.25 -15.90 13.19
CA GLU A 68 1.59 -14.61 13.31
C GLU A 68 2.08 -13.86 14.54
N ILE A 69 1.99 -12.53 14.51
CA ILE A 69 2.27 -11.67 15.67
C ILE A 69 0.92 -11.22 16.23
N PRO A 70 0.51 -11.71 17.40
CA PRO A 70 -0.77 -11.37 17.99
C PRO A 70 -1.01 -9.85 18.09
N ASP A 71 -2.21 -9.42 17.73
CA ASP A 71 -2.67 -8.03 17.73
C ASP A 71 -1.91 -7.07 16.79
N LYS A 72 -0.97 -7.56 15.96
CA LYS A 72 -0.27 -6.71 14.97
C LYS A 72 -1.26 -5.96 14.09
N GLY A 73 -2.31 -6.62 13.60
CA GLY A 73 -3.33 -6.00 12.75
C GLY A 73 -4.05 -4.87 13.48
N LYS A 74 -4.40 -5.05 14.75
CA LYS A 74 -5.03 -4.00 15.57
C LYS A 74 -4.11 -2.81 15.78
N ILE A 75 -2.87 -3.06 16.17
CA ILE A 75 -1.87 -2.00 16.43
C ILE A 75 -1.63 -1.17 15.17
N LEU A 76 -1.45 -1.82 14.02
CA LEU A 76 -1.21 -1.12 12.76
C LEU A 76 -2.43 -0.31 12.30
N THR A 77 -3.64 -0.83 12.50
CA THR A 77 -4.87 -0.09 12.17
C THR A 77 -5.03 1.14 13.07
N GLN A 78 -4.83 1.00 14.38
CA GLN A 78 -4.92 2.12 15.31
C GLN A 78 -3.83 3.18 15.03
N MET A 79 -2.62 2.76 14.70
CA MET A 79 -1.54 3.67 14.29
C MET A 79 -1.90 4.42 13.01
N SER A 80 -2.48 3.74 12.01
CA SER A 80 -2.93 4.39 10.78
C SER A 80 -4.01 5.44 11.04
N LEU A 81 -5.01 5.12 11.87
CA LEU A 81 -6.08 6.04 12.23
C LEU A 81 -5.54 7.26 12.99
N TRP A 82 -4.59 7.05 13.89
CA TRP A 82 -3.91 8.13 14.60
C TRP A 82 -3.18 9.07 13.62
N TRP A 83 -2.43 8.53 12.66
CA TRP A 83 -1.75 9.33 11.65
C TRP A 83 -2.73 10.09 10.76
N PHE A 84 -3.85 9.49 10.33
CA PHE A 84 -4.88 10.20 9.57
C PHE A 84 -5.47 11.38 10.33
N GLN A 85 -5.56 11.30 11.67
CA GLN A 85 -5.96 12.43 12.50
C GLN A 85 -4.88 13.52 12.56
N GLN A 86 -3.59 13.15 12.73
CA GLN A 86 -2.48 14.11 12.74
C GLN A 86 -2.34 14.82 11.39
N LEU A 87 -2.57 14.10 10.30
CA LEU A 87 -2.47 14.58 8.93
C LEU A 87 -3.84 14.96 8.35
N SER A 88 -4.75 15.50 9.15
CA SER A 88 -6.14 15.79 8.76
C SER A 88 -6.28 16.77 7.59
N HIS A 89 -5.23 17.56 7.30
CA HIS A 89 -5.16 18.45 6.14
C HIS A 89 -4.89 17.69 4.83
N ILE A 90 -4.51 16.42 4.87
CA ILE A 90 -4.31 15.56 3.71
C ILE A 90 -5.53 14.63 3.58
N PRO A 91 -6.26 14.68 2.45
CA PRO A 91 -7.38 13.78 2.23
C PRO A 91 -6.95 12.31 2.29
N ASN A 92 -7.74 11.46 2.94
CA ASN A 92 -7.53 10.03 2.98
C ASN A 92 -8.79 9.28 2.51
N HIS A 93 -8.67 7.96 2.39
CA HIS A 93 -9.72 7.11 1.85
C HIS A 93 -10.66 6.49 2.89
N VAL A 94 -10.44 6.72 4.18
CA VAL A 94 -11.26 6.13 5.25
C VAL A 94 -12.65 6.76 5.26
N ILE A 95 -13.67 5.91 5.27
CA ILE A 95 -15.08 6.29 5.39
C ILE A 95 -15.55 6.09 6.84
N SER A 96 -15.29 4.90 7.40
CA SER A 96 -15.78 4.51 8.72
C SER A 96 -14.87 3.47 9.38
N THR A 97 -14.90 3.45 10.70
CA THR A 97 -14.35 2.39 11.55
C THR A 97 -15.43 1.56 12.21
N ASP A 98 -16.70 1.81 11.87
CA ASP A 98 -17.82 0.99 12.31
C ASP A 98 -17.87 -0.28 11.44
N VAL A 99 -17.26 -1.33 11.94
CA VAL A 99 -17.04 -2.61 11.26
C VAL A 99 -17.60 -3.74 12.12
N PRO A 100 -17.91 -4.92 11.55
CA PRO A 100 -18.36 -6.08 12.32
C PRO A 100 -17.42 -6.44 13.48
N ASP A 101 -17.98 -6.86 14.59
CA ASP A 101 -17.26 -7.21 15.83
C ASP A 101 -16.11 -8.20 15.61
N SER A 102 -16.28 -9.14 14.68
CA SER A 102 -15.26 -10.14 14.33
C SER A 102 -13.94 -9.55 13.83
N VAL A 103 -13.96 -8.30 13.33
CA VAL A 103 -12.77 -7.58 12.83
C VAL A 103 -12.59 -6.22 13.49
N ALA A 104 -13.27 -5.97 14.60
CA ALA A 104 -13.18 -4.73 15.33
C ALA A 104 -11.72 -4.41 15.73
N GLY A 105 -11.36 -3.13 15.57
CA GLY A 105 -10.04 -2.60 15.88
C GLY A 105 -8.94 -2.92 14.86
N ARG A 106 -9.17 -3.85 13.90
CA ARG A 106 -8.21 -4.22 12.85
C ARG A 106 -8.72 -3.96 11.43
N ALA A 107 -9.91 -3.43 11.28
CA ALA A 107 -10.51 -3.13 9.99
C ALA A 107 -10.96 -1.67 9.88
N MET A 108 -11.06 -1.19 8.66
CA MET A 108 -11.64 0.09 8.31
C MET A 108 -12.38 -0.02 6.98
N ILE A 109 -13.48 0.68 6.85
CA ILE A 109 -14.22 0.82 5.59
C ILE A 109 -13.63 2.01 4.85
N CYS A 110 -13.20 1.80 3.62
CA CYS A 110 -12.50 2.77 2.80
C CYS A 110 -13.25 2.99 1.47
N LYS A 111 -13.02 4.11 0.84
CA LYS A 111 -13.42 4.33 -0.56
C LYS A 111 -12.68 3.35 -1.45
N SER A 112 -13.38 2.71 -2.36
CA SER A 112 -12.77 1.98 -3.46
C SER A 112 -12.22 2.99 -4.47
N LEU A 113 -10.91 3.02 -4.64
CA LEU A 113 -10.22 4.00 -5.49
C LEU A 113 -9.45 3.27 -6.59
N ASN A 114 -9.39 3.88 -7.77
CA ASN A 114 -8.45 3.45 -8.81
C ASN A 114 -7.05 3.84 -8.37
N MET A 115 -6.24 2.85 -8.02
CA MET A 115 -4.86 3.08 -7.59
C MET A 115 -3.93 3.20 -8.80
N PHE A 116 -3.03 4.17 -8.76
CA PHE A 116 -1.94 4.19 -9.73
C PHE A 116 -1.00 3.00 -9.47
N PRO A 117 -0.42 2.40 -10.52
CA PRO A 117 0.51 1.28 -10.38
C PRO A 117 1.91 1.75 -9.95
N VAL A 118 1.97 2.76 -9.08
CA VAL A 118 3.20 3.40 -8.61
C VAL A 118 3.13 3.59 -7.10
N GLU A 119 4.19 3.26 -6.40
CA GLU A 119 4.36 3.58 -4.99
C GLU A 119 5.16 4.87 -4.85
N CYS A 120 4.57 5.84 -4.15
CA CYS A 120 5.18 7.15 -3.91
C CYS A 120 6.01 7.10 -2.63
N ILE A 121 7.31 7.27 -2.76
CA ILE A 121 8.25 7.21 -1.64
C ILE A 121 8.93 8.57 -1.49
N VAL A 122 8.95 9.11 -0.27
CA VAL A 122 9.79 10.27 0.07
C VAL A 122 10.93 9.80 0.96
N ARG A 123 12.16 10.02 0.52
CA ARG A 123 13.35 9.55 1.24
C ARG A 123 14.15 10.72 1.78
N GLY A 124 14.22 10.83 3.11
CA GLY A 124 15.03 11.83 3.80
C GLY A 124 16.40 11.32 4.27
N TYR A 125 16.59 10.00 4.24
CA TYR A 125 17.83 9.33 4.69
C TYR A 125 18.23 8.23 3.71
N LEU A 126 19.53 8.04 3.56
CA LEU A 126 20.10 7.00 2.72
C LEU A 126 20.25 5.70 3.51
N THR A 127 19.43 4.67 3.20
CA THR A 127 19.48 3.37 3.87
C THR A 127 18.80 2.30 3.01
N GLY A 128 18.96 1.01 3.36
CA GLY A 128 18.31 -0.12 2.71
C GLY A 128 18.61 -0.21 1.21
N SER A 129 17.60 -0.49 0.39
CA SER A 129 17.74 -0.61 -1.07
C SER A 129 18.30 0.65 -1.74
N GLY A 130 17.94 1.83 -1.22
CA GLY A 130 18.49 3.10 -1.72
C GLY A 130 20.01 3.21 -1.50
N LEU A 131 20.53 2.71 -0.39
CA LEU A 131 21.99 2.66 -0.16
C LEU A 131 22.68 1.71 -1.14
N THR A 132 22.05 0.58 -1.46
CA THR A 132 22.58 -0.36 -2.45
C THR A 132 22.67 0.32 -3.82
N SER A 133 21.57 0.92 -4.29
CA SER A 133 21.57 1.66 -5.56
C SER A 133 22.63 2.76 -5.59
N TYR A 134 22.73 3.55 -4.53
CA TYR A 134 23.74 4.62 -4.44
C TYR A 134 25.17 4.08 -4.51
N ARG A 135 25.47 2.96 -3.87
CA ARG A 135 26.82 2.35 -3.92
C ARG A 135 27.17 1.86 -5.31
N ASP A 136 26.18 1.38 -6.05
CA ASP A 136 26.37 0.80 -7.38
C ASP A 136 26.48 1.89 -8.47
N THR A 137 25.68 2.96 -8.36
CA THR A 137 25.49 3.93 -9.45
C THR A 137 25.70 5.40 -9.04
N GLY A 138 25.83 5.71 -7.77
CA GLY A 138 25.83 7.09 -7.26
C GLY A 138 24.46 7.75 -7.24
N SER A 139 23.40 7.02 -7.62
CA SER A 139 22.05 7.56 -7.81
C SER A 139 20.96 6.65 -7.21
N ILE A 140 19.74 7.18 -7.09
CA ILE A 140 18.53 6.41 -6.73
C ILE A 140 17.42 6.80 -7.72
N ALA A 141 16.87 5.84 -8.46
CA ALA A 141 15.83 6.10 -9.48
C ALA A 141 16.20 7.23 -10.46
N GLY A 142 17.47 7.29 -10.90
CA GLY A 142 17.98 8.34 -11.78
C GLY A 142 18.30 9.67 -11.09
N ILE A 143 18.06 9.81 -9.77
CA ILE A 143 18.40 11.01 -9.01
C ILE A 143 19.83 10.90 -8.51
N GLU A 144 20.75 11.71 -9.06
CA GLU A 144 22.15 11.78 -8.65
C GLU A 144 22.29 12.31 -7.22
N LEU A 145 23.14 11.67 -6.43
CA LEU A 145 23.42 12.05 -5.05
C LEU A 145 24.91 12.44 -4.87
N PRO A 146 25.20 13.35 -3.93
CA PRO A 146 26.58 13.74 -3.66
C PRO A 146 27.42 12.56 -3.16
N GLY A 147 28.72 12.58 -3.50
CA GLY A 147 29.64 11.56 -3.05
C GLY A 147 29.87 11.58 -1.53
N GLY A 148 30.29 10.43 -0.97
CA GLY A 148 30.69 10.32 0.44
C GLY A 148 29.54 10.03 1.41
N LEU A 149 28.32 9.76 0.93
CA LEU A 149 27.22 9.33 1.79
C LEU A 149 27.44 7.89 2.26
N VAL A 150 27.04 7.64 3.51
CA VAL A 150 27.09 6.34 4.17
C VAL A 150 25.72 5.92 4.65
N ASP A 151 25.59 4.70 5.17
CA ASP A 151 24.32 4.21 5.73
C ASP A 151 23.84 5.14 6.85
N GLY A 152 22.56 5.52 6.78
CA GLY A 152 21.94 6.47 7.72
C GLY A 152 22.26 7.94 7.45
N SER A 153 23.01 8.29 6.39
CA SER A 153 23.25 9.68 6.02
C SER A 153 21.94 10.40 5.75
N ARG A 154 21.74 11.56 6.37
CA ARG A 154 20.63 12.46 6.05
C ARG A 154 20.88 13.12 4.71
N LEU A 155 19.88 13.12 3.85
CA LEU A 155 19.92 13.85 2.58
C LEU A 155 19.69 15.36 2.86
N GLU A 156 20.41 16.21 2.14
CA GLU A 156 20.26 17.67 2.26
C GLU A 156 18.83 18.10 1.93
N THR A 157 18.30 17.54 0.85
CA THR A 157 16.88 17.67 0.45
C THR A 157 16.30 16.27 0.33
N PRO A 158 15.10 16.03 0.89
CA PRO A 158 14.39 14.78 0.64
C PRO A 158 14.18 14.56 -0.86
N ILE A 159 14.35 13.33 -1.31
CA ILE A 159 14.14 12.93 -2.70
C ILE A 159 12.86 12.11 -2.85
N PHE A 160 12.30 12.10 -4.05
CA PHE A 160 11.11 11.33 -4.41
C PHE A 160 11.48 10.24 -5.44
N PRO A 161 11.99 9.06 -4.99
CA PRO A 161 12.22 7.91 -5.84
C PRO A 161 10.99 7.01 -5.87
N PRO A 162 10.08 7.14 -6.85
CA PRO A 162 8.95 6.24 -6.97
C PRO A 162 9.40 4.82 -7.30
N THR A 163 8.55 3.82 -6.96
CA THR A 163 8.73 2.44 -7.39
C THR A 163 7.49 1.97 -8.14
N GLY A 164 7.67 1.15 -9.15
CA GLY A 164 6.59 0.47 -9.83
C GLY A 164 6.00 -0.59 -8.88
N LYS A 165 4.70 -0.82 -8.99
CA LYS A 165 4.01 -1.85 -8.23
C LYS A 165 4.13 -3.18 -8.98
N ALA A 166 5.03 -4.04 -8.53
CA ALA A 166 5.24 -5.36 -9.10
C ALA A 166 4.06 -6.32 -8.80
N GLU A 167 3.95 -7.37 -9.63
CA GLU A 167 3.02 -8.47 -9.35
C GLU A 167 3.36 -9.18 -8.04
N VAL A 168 2.36 -9.84 -7.46
CA VAL A 168 2.52 -10.56 -6.20
C VAL A 168 3.64 -11.60 -6.32
N GLY A 169 4.69 -11.44 -5.50
CA GLY A 169 5.86 -12.32 -5.48
C GLY A 169 7.06 -11.81 -6.28
N GLN A 170 6.95 -10.66 -6.91
CA GLN A 170 8.06 -9.94 -7.52
C GLN A 170 8.47 -8.75 -6.64
N HIS A 171 9.66 -8.21 -6.87
CA HIS A 171 10.19 -7.04 -6.18
C HIS A 171 9.74 -5.78 -6.90
N ASP A 172 9.35 -4.75 -6.13
CA ASP A 172 9.07 -3.43 -6.66
C ASP A 172 10.39 -2.80 -7.16
N GLU A 173 10.41 -2.41 -8.44
CA GLU A 173 11.61 -1.82 -9.05
C GLU A 173 11.56 -0.29 -8.99
N PRO A 174 12.70 0.39 -8.79
CA PRO A 174 12.77 1.83 -8.89
C PRO A 174 12.32 2.30 -10.29
N VAL A 175 11.49 3.34 -10.30
CA VAL A 175 10.96 3.97 -11.53
C VAL A 175 11.55 5.36 -11.63
N THR A 176 12.06 5.71 -12.81
CA THR A 176 12.54 7.06 -13.08
C THR A 176 11.38 8.05 -13.19
N ARG A 177 11.70 9.34 -13.15
CA ARG A 177 10.70 10.39 -13.34
C ARG A 177 10.02 10.30 -14.71
N GLU A 178 10.77 10.03 -15.75
CA GLU A 178 10.29 9.86 -17.11
C GLU A 178 9.31 8.69 -17.22
N GLU A 179 9.63 7.56 -16.62
CA GLU A 179 8.77 6.39 -16.58
C GLU A 179 7.49 6.65 -15.77
N LEU A 180 7.59 7.34 -14.62
CA LEU A 180 6.43 7.78 -13.85
C LEU A 180 5.48 8.63 -14.71
N TYR A 181 6.02 9.63 -15.41
CA TYR A 181 5.20 10.52 -16.24
C TYR A 181 4.62 9.81 -17.46
N ALA A 182 5.30 8.81 -18.00
CA ALA A 182 4.77 7.96 -19.08
C ALA A 182 3.59 7.12 -18.59
N GLU A 183 3.66 6.62 -17.35
CA GLU A 183 2.62 5.75 -16.76
C GLU A 183 1.37 6.52 -16.33
N VAL A 184 1.53 7.64 -15.61
CA VAL A 184 0.39 8.36 -15.01
C VAL A 184 0.03 9.66 -15.72
N GLY A 185 0.83 10.10 -16.69
CA GLY A 185 0.71 11.38 -17.37
C GLY A 185 1.25 12.57 -16.59
N HIS A 186 1.64 13.63 -17.29
CA HIS A 186 2.31 14.79 -16.69
C HIS A 186 1.50 15.51 -15.61
N ALA A 187 0.17 15.63 -15.78
CA ALA A 187 -0.67 16.33 -14.83
C ALA A 187 -0.74 15.61 -13.47
N ILE A 188 -0.74 14.30 -13.49
CA ILE A 188 -0.77 13.46 -12.27
C ILE A 188 0.65 13.37 -11.69
N GLY A 189 1.67 13.10 -12.51
CA GLY A 189 3.06 13.04 -12.07
C GLY A 189 3.49 14.28 -11.29
N ASN A 190 3.17 15.49 -11.79
CA ASN A 190 3.44 16.75 -11.10
C ASN A 190 2.70 16.91 -9.75
N ARG A 191 1.62 16.18 -9.52
CA ARG A 191 0.88 16.21 -8.24
C ARG A 191 1.39 15.17 -7.24
N LEU A 192 2.08 14.14 -7.72
CA LEU A 192 2.66 13.09 -6.88
C LEU A 192 4.03 13.52 -6.31
N GLU A 193 4.78 14.34 -7.04
CA GLU A 193 6.01 15.01 -6.58
C GLU A 193 5.72 16.18 -5.64
#